data_89b4bf5821b2a45bef6240a29ac40849
#
_entry.id   89b4bf5821b2a45bef6240a29ac40849
#
_cell.length_a   1.000
_cell.length_b   1.000
_cell.length_c   1.000
_cell.angle_alpha   90.00
_cell.angle_beta   90.00
_cell.angle_gamma   90.00
#
_symmetry.space_group_name_H-M   'P 1'
#
loop_
_entity.id
_entity.type
_entity.pdbx_description
1 polymer ?
#
loop_
_entity_poly.entity_id
_entity_poly.type
_entity_poly.pdbx_seq_one_letter_code
_entity_poly.pdbx_strand_id
1 'polypeptide(L)'
;MERASKVFYALLALFALALCGGGLQAAGGEGLAFGLFAFLTLGGGLTCVFERSVVRSAFALLATFSGTAGLFLLLGADFLAMAQILIYVGGILVLILFGVMLTPPNLAERKLSRVVSGLVLVGGAVAWIGFQVKSSVTWASVKTLPPVHSNPREIGVAFLAADQYVVAFELAAVLLTVALVAAVYIARRRESHLEGEMGPGGAASTGGGS
;
A
#
# COMPACT_ATOMS: atom_id res chain seq x y z
N MET A 1 0.85 25.29 14.47
CA MET A 1 0.90 24.10 13.58
C MET A 1 2.30 23.50 13.49
N GLU A 2 3.35 24.27 13.47
CA GLU A 2 4.74 23.82 13.38
C GLU A 2 5.21 22.95 14.59
N ARG A 3 4.71 23.21 15.78
CA ARG A 3 5.05 22.42 16.98
C ARG A 3 4.47 21.00 16.91
N ALA A 4 3.25 20.83 16.43
CA ALA A 4 2.60 19.53 16.33
C ALA A 4 3.30 18.62 15.30
N SER A 5 3.76 19.17 14.18
CA SER A 5 4.53 18.39 13.20
C SER A 5 5.90 18.00 13.73
N LYS A 6 6.59 18.87 14.45
CA LYS A 6 7.88 18.56 15.08
C LYS A 6 7.74 17.45 16.13
N VAL A 7 6.69 17.49 16.95
CA VAL A 7 6.39 16.43 17.93
C VAL A 7 6.10 15.10 17.24
N PHE A 8 5.32 15.12 16.15
CA PHE A 8 5.03 13.92 15.37
C PHE A 8 6.30 13.26 14.80
N TYR A 9 7.18 14.04 14.15
CA TYR A 9 8.43 13.50 13.60
C TYR A 9 9.42 13.07 14.69
N ALA A 10 9.43 13.73 15.86
CA ALA A 10 10.23 13.31 17.00
C ALA A 10 9.76 11.96 17.57
N LEU A 11 8.44 11.77 17.71
CA LEU A 11 7.85 10.49 18.13
C LEU A 11 8.14 9.38 17.11
N LEU A 12 8.06 9.70 15.83
CA LEU A 12 8.35 8.75 14.75
C LEU A 12 9.83 8.34 14.73
N ALA A 13 10.74 9.27 14.98
CA ALA A 13 12.18 8.99 15.14
C ALA A 13 12.46 8.13 16.36
N LEU A 14 11.81 8.42 17.49
CA LEU A 14 11.93 7.63 18.72
C LEU A 14 11.38 6.21 18.51
N PHE A 15 10.29 6.06 17.78
CA PHE A 15 9.73 4.76 17.41
C PHE A 15 10.69 3.98 16.48
N ALA A 16 11.34 4.65 15.52
CA ALA A 16 12.37 4.04 14.68
C ALA A 16 13.55 3.52 15.51
N LEU A 17 14.05 4.35 16.43
CA LEU A 17 15.14 3.97 17.32
C LEU A 17 14.76 2.79 18.23
N ALA A 18 13.53 2.78 18.73
CA ALA A 18 13.04 1.67 19.58
C ALA A 18 12.95 0.35 18.79
N LEU A 19 12.43 0.36 17.58
CA LEU A 19 12.33 -0.83 16.73
C LEU A 19 13.70 -1.33 16.27
N CYS A 20 14.55 -0.45 15.76
CA CYS A 20 15.89 -0.83 15.30
C CYS A 20 16.80 -1.25 16.46
N GLY A 21 16.77 -0.51 17.59
CA GLY A 21 17.57 -0.82 18.78
C GLY A 21 17.10 -2.11 19.45
N GLY A 22 15.79 -2.30 19.59
CA GLY A 22 15.23 -3.56 20.13
C GLY A 22 15.53 -4.75 19.21
N GLY A 23 15.42 -4.58 17.91
CA GLY A 23 15.77 -5.61 16.92
C GLY A 23 17.24 -6.00 16.99
N LEU A 24 18.13 -5.01 17.05
CA LEU A 24 19.57 -5.26 17.13
C LEU A 24 19.95 -6.05 18.39
N GLN A 25 19.32 -5.74 19.54
CA GLN A 25 19.56 -6.46 20.79
C GLN A 25 18.99 -7.88 20.79
N ALA A 26 17.87 -8.11 20.10
CA ALA A 26 17.19 -9.40 20.09
C ALA A 26 17.83 -10.43 19.15
N ALA A 27 18.23 -10.03 17.93
CA ALA A 27 18.68 -10.94 16.88
C ALA A 27 19.85 -10.38 16.03
N GLY A 28 20.59 -9.39 16.54
CA GLY A 28 21.74 -8.83 15.82
C GLY A 28 21.35 -8.19 14.48
N GLY A 29 22.05 -8.53 13.40
CA GLY A 29 21.84 -7.95 12.07
C GLY A 29 20.47 -8.25 11.47
N GLU A 30 19.94 -9.46 11.65
CA GLU A 30 18.61 -9.86 11.18
C GLU A 30 17.50 -9.10 11.91
N GLY A 31 17.66 -8.93 13.22
CA GLY A 31 16.73 -8.14 14.03
C GLY A 31 16.75 -6.66 13.66
N LEU A 32 17.90 -6.11 13.28
CA LEU A 32 18.01 -4.75 12.79
C LEU A 32 17.28 -4.59 11.45
N ALA A 33 17.47 -5.53 10.52
CA ALA A 33 16.75 -5.54 9.24
C ALA A 33 15.23 -5.63 9.45
N PHE A 34 14.78 -6.49 10.36
CA PHE A 34 13.37 -6.58 10.74
C PHE A 34 12.86 -5.25 11.30
N GLY A 35 13.59 -4.63 12.24
CA GLY A 35 13.23 -3.34 12.82
C GLY A 35 13.12 -2.23 11.77
N LEU A 36 14.05 -2.21 10.81
CA LEU A 36 14.04 -1.24 9.71
C LEU A 36 12.81 -1.41 8.82
N PHE A 37 12.52 -2.64 8.36
CA PHE A 37 11.36 -2.89 7.50
C PHE A 37 10.04 -2.71 8.24
N ALA A 38 9.96 -3.10 9.51
CA ALA A 38 8.80 -2.84 10.36
C ALA A 38 8.58 -1.33 10.55
N PHE A 39 9.65 -0.55 10.76
CA PHE A 39 9.56 0.90 10.83
C PHE A 39 9.11 1.53 9.50
N LEU A 40 9.66 1.10 8.36
CA LEU A 40 9.23 1.56 7.04
C LEU A 40 7.73 1.29 6.81
N THR A 41 7.26 0.11 7.21
CA THR A 41 5.86 -0.27 7.05
C THR A 41 4.93 0.54 7.94
N LEU A 42 5.17 0.55 9.25
CA LEU A 42 4.30 1.21 10.22
C LEU A 42 4.48 2.74 10.19
N GLY A 43 5.73 3.21 10.16
CA GLY A 43 6.07 4.63 10.13
C GLY A 43 5.64 5.29 8.83
N GLY A 44 5.84 4.62 7.69
CA GLY A 44 5.34 5.08 6.40
C GLY A 44 3.82 5.17 6.36
N GLY A 45 3.12 4.14 6.82
CA GLY A 45 1.65 4.13 6.92
C GLY A 45 1.12 5.25 7.82
N LEU A 46 1.74 5.44 8.98
CA LEU A 46 1.36 6.52 9.90
C LEU A 46 1.61 7.89 9.27
N THR A 47 2.76 8.09 8.64
CA THR A 47 3.10 9.34 7.93
C THR A 47 2.11 9.60 6.79
N CYS A 48 1.72 8.59 6.02
CA CYS A 48 0.72 8.70 4.96
C CYS A 48 -0.61 9.26 5.47
N VAL A 49 -1.05 8.83 6.66
CA VAL A 49 -2.31 9.27 7.27
C VAL A 49 -2.23 10.71 7.78
N PHE A 50 -1.09 11.11 8.38
CA PHE A 50 -0.94 12.44 8.99
C PHE A 50 -0.48 13.51 8.00
N GLU A 51 0.14 13.12 6.89
CA GLU A 51 0.67 14.07 5.91
C GLU A 51 -0.47 14.82 5.16
N ARG A 52 -0.28 16.11 4.98
CA ARG A 52 -1.24 16.98 4.28
C ARG A 52 -0.99 17.10 2.79
N SER A 53 0.25 16.94 2.38
CA SER A 53 0.64 16.96 0.98
C SER A 53 0.41 15.61 0.36
N VAL A 54 -0.41 15.54 -0.68
CA VAL A 54 -0.74 14.31 -1.38
C VAL A 54 0.50 13.61 -1.92
N VAL A 55 1.44 14.38 -2.48
CA VAL A 55 2.69 13.84 -3.01
C VAL A 55 3.53 13.21 -1.90
N ARG A 56 3.69 13.88 -0.76
CA ARG A 56 4.43 13.33 0.39
C ARG A 56 3.73 12.12 1.00
N SER A 57 2.39 12.11 1.03
CA SER A 57 1.59 10.96 1.45
C SER A 57 1.82 9.75 0.54
N ALA A 58 1.90 9.96 -0.78
CA ALA A 58 2.19 8.90 -1.75
C ALA A 58 3.61 8.33 -1.58
N PHE A 59 4.63 9.17 -1.32
CA PHE A 59 5.98 8.69 -1.01
C PHE A 59 6.03 7.91 0.32
N ALA A 60 5.26 8.33 1.33
CA ALA A 60 5.13 7.59 2.58
C ALA A 60 4.48 6.21 2.36
N LEU A 61 3.48 6.13 1.46
CA LEU A 61 2.85 4.87 1.07
C LEU A 61 3.82 3.95 0.30
N LEU A 62 4.69 4.54 -0.54
CA LEU A 62 5.77 3.80 -1.22
C LEU A 62 6.71 3.16 -0.19
N ALA A 63 7.11 3.90 0.85
CA ALA A 63 7.93 3.37 1.94
C ALA A 63 7.22 2.22 2.67
N THR A 64 5.91 2.35 2.93
CA THR A 64 5.09 1.31 3.56
C THR A 64 5.11 0.01 2.76
N PHE A 65 4.84 0.08 1.47
CA PHE A 65 4.80 -1.12 0.62
C PHE A 65 6.19 -1.73 0.39
N SER A 66 7.23 -0.91 0.30
CA SER A 66 8.61 -1.40 0.23
C SER A 66 9.05 -2.08 1.54
N GLY A 67 8.64 -1.53 2.69
CA GLY A 67 8.85 -2.15 4.00
C GLY A 67 8.17 -3.52 4.10
N THR A 68 6.92 -3.62 3.63
CA THR A 68 6.18 -4.90 3.57
C THR A 68 6.89 -5.91 2.67
N ALA A 69 7.41 -5.50 1.53
CA ALA A 69 8.20 -6.38 0.66
C ALA A 69 9.46 -6.89 1.35
N GLY A 70 10.15 -6.02 2.10
CA GLY A 70 11.31 -6.41 2.91
C GLY A 70 10.97 -7.41 4.01
N LEU A 71 9.80 -7.28 4.65
CA LEU A 71 9.32 -8.27 5.63
C LEU A 71 9.03 -9.62 4.97
N PHE A 72 8.44 -9.66 3.75
CA PHE A 72 8.28 -10.89 2.99
C PHE A 72 9.63 -11.54 2.67
N LEU A 73 10.64 -10.74 2.31
CA LEU A 73 11.98 -11.24 2.04
C LEU A 73 12.60 -11.90 3.27
N LEU A 74 12.46 -11.28 4.46
CA LEU A 74 12.93 -11.86 5.72
C LEU A 74 12.22 -13.16 6.10
N LEU A 75 10.98 -13.35 5.65
CA LEU A 75 10.22 -14.59 5.83
C LEU A 75 10.58 -15.67 4.77
N GLY A 76 11.51 -15.39 3.85
CA GLY A 76 11.84 -16.28 2.75
C GLY A 76 10.77 -16.37 1.66
N ALA A 77 9.82 -15.44 1.64
CA ALA A 77 8.75 -15.37 0.65
C ALA A 77 9.17 -14.49 -0.54
N ASP A 78 10.24 -14.86 -1.23
CA ASP A 78 10.85 -14.08 -2.32
C ASP A 78 9.87 -13.74 -3.43
N PHE A 79 9.03 -14.70 -3.81
CA PHE A 79 8.00 -14.48 -4.83
C PHE A 79 6.99 -13.40 -4.42
N LEU A 80 6.54 -13.42 -3.15
CA LEU A 80 5.63 -12.41 -2.63
C LEU A 80 6.30 -11.04 -2.54
N ALA A 81 7.57 -10.99 -2.14
CA ALA A 81 8.34 -9.75 -2.08
C ALA A 81 8.46 -9.10 -3.46
N MET A 82 8.78 -9.89 -4.49
CA MET A 82 8.84 -9.41 -5.87
C MET A 82 7.47 -8.96 -6.39
N ALA A 83 6.42 -9.73 -6.14
CA ALA A 83 5.05 -9.38 -6.52
C ALA A 83 4.60 -8.09 -5.83
N GLN A 84 4.94 -7.90 -4.55
CA GLN A 84 4.64 -6.68 -3.79
C GLN A 84 5.29 -5.44 -4.45
N ILE A 85 6.55 -5.52 -4.85
CA ILE A 85 7.23 -4.40 -5.50
C ILE A 85 6.69 -4.15 -6.91
N LEU A 86 6.53 -5.20 -7.72
CA LEU A 86 6.12 -5.03 -9.11
C LEU A 86 4.67 -4.55 -9.24
N ILE A 87 3.75 -5.15 -8.49
CA ILE A 87 2.31 -4.89 -8.62
C ILE A 87 1.90 -3.69 -7.79
N TYR A 88 2.21 -3.69 -6.47
CA TYR A 88 1.73 -2.65 -5.56
C TYR A 88 2.56 -1.36 -5.66
N VAL A 89 3.88 -1.46 -5.67
CA VAL A 89 4.75 -0.28 -5.75
C VAL A 89 4.84 0.24 -7.18
N GLY A 90 5.18 -0.62 -8.14
CA GLY A 90 5.40 -0.25 -9.53
C GLY A 90 4.12 0.02 -10.31
N GLY A 91 3.08 -0.78 -10.13
CA GLY A 91 1.81 -0.65 -10.85
C GLY A 91 0.82 0.27 -10.16
N ILE A 92 0.26 -0.19 -9.05
CA ILE A 92 -0.91 0.44 -8.41
C ILE A 92 -0.54 1.80 -7.82
N LEU A 93 0.57 1.90 -7.07
CA LEU A 93 0.93 3.13 -6.38
C LEU A 93 1.29 4.25 -7.37
N VAL A 94 2.06 3.93 -8.41
CA VAL A 94 2.41 4.90 -9.45
C VAL A 94 1.15 5.39 -10.16
N LEU A 95 0.20 4.49 -10.46
CA LEU A 95 -1.05 4.86 -11.08
C LEU A 95 -1.92 5.76 -10.17
N ILE A 96 -1.99 5.44 -8.87
CA ILE A 96 -2.68 6.27 -7.88
C ILE A 96 -2.01 7.65 -7.78
N LEU A 97 -0.68 7.71 -7.76
CA LEU A 97 0.08 8.96 -7.70
C LEU A 97 -0.27 9.88 -8.88
N PHE A 98 -0.27 9.34 -10.11
CA PHE A 98 -0.70 10.10 -11.28
C PHE A 98 -2.17 10.54 -11.19
N GLY A 99 -3.06 9.64 -10.78
CA GLY A 99 -4.50 9.95 -10.63
C GLY A 99 -4.74 11.08 -9.63
N VAL A 100 -4.03 11.05 -8.51
CA VAL A 100 -4.17 12.08 -7.46
C VAL A 100 -3.53 13.42 -7.89
N MET A 101 -2.42 13.40 -8.63
CA MET A 101 -1.82 14.64 -9.17
C MET A 101 -2.74 15.35 -10.18
N LEU A 102 -3.59 14.61 -10.88
CA LEU A 102 -4.58 15.16 -11.82
C LEU A 102 -5.86 15.64 -11.12
N THR A 103 -6.06 15.32 -9.85
CA THR A 103 -7.25 15.69 -9.08
C THR A 103 -7.04 17.04 -8.36
N PRO A 104 -7.97 18.02 -8.48
CA PRO A 104 -7.82 19.30 -7.79
C PRO A 104 -7.81 19.13 -6.27
N PRO A 105 -6.93 19.86 -5.54
CA PRO A 105 -6.68 19.65 -4.10
C PRO A 105 -7.81 20.07 -3.16
N ASN A 106 -8.88 20.71 -3.67
CA ASN A 106 -9.93 21.34 -2.85
C ASN A 106 -10.98 20.40 -2.26
N LEU A 107 -10.89 19.08 -2.50
CA LEU A 107 -11.92 18.12 -2.06
C LEU A 107 -11.60 17.43 -0.72
N ALA A 108 -10.48 17.73 -0.07
CA ALA A 108 -10.06 17.04 1.15
C ALA A 108 -10.42 17.83 2.42
N GLU A 109 -11.67 17.80 2.86
CA GLU A 109 -12.04 18.16 4.24
C GLU A 109 -11.55 17.05 5.19
N ARG A 110 -10.35 17.17 5.71
CA ARG A 110 -9.84 16.30 6.77
C ARG A 110 -10.36 16.75 8.13
N LYS A 111 -11.38 16.08 8.64
CA LYS A 111 -11.75 16.19 10.05
C LYS A 111 -10.77 15.33 10.87
N LEU A 112 -9.80 15.99 11.52
CA LEU A 112 -8.76 15.35 12.35
C LEU A 112 -9.36 14.39 13.40
N SER A 113 -10.53 14.71 13.95
CA SER A 113 -11.24 13.84 14.90
C SER A 113 -11.56 12.47 14.31
N ARG A 114 -11.93 12.39 13.03
CA ARG A 114 -12.23 11.11 12.34
C ARG A 114 -10.99 10.25 12.16
N VAL A 115 -9.85 10.87 11.86
CA VAL A 115 -8.56 10.18 11.74
C VAL A 115 -8.13 9.64 13.10
N VAL A 116 -8.22 10.43 14.15
CA VAL A 116 -7.85 10.02 15.51
C VAL A 116 -8.77 8.90 16.01
N SER A 117 -10.08 9.00 15.80
CA SER A 117 -11.02 7.93 16.21
C SER A 117 -10.75 6.62 15.46
N GLY A 118 -10.47 6.68 14.16
CA GLY A 118 -10.08 5.51 13.37
C GLY A 118 -8.79 4.86 13.88
N LEU A 119 -7.77 5.67 14.18
CA LEU A 119 -6.49 5.20 14.69
C LEU A 119 -6.63 4.53 16.07
N VAL A 120 -7.44 5.11 16.97
CA VAL A 120 -7.73 4.53 18.29
C VAL A 120 -8.46 3.20 18.16
N LEU A 121 -9.44 3.11 17.26
CA LEU A 121 -10.19 1.88 17.04
C LEU A 121 -9.30 0.77 16.47
N VAL A 122 -8.52 1.07 15.43
CA VAL A 122 -7.60 0.10 14.83
C VAL A 122 -6.47 -0.27 15.80
N GLY A 123 -5.87 0.69 16.49
CA GLY A 123 -4.84 0.46 17.50
C GLY A 123 -5.34 -0.40 18.66
N GLY A 124 -6.57 -0.15 19.12
CA GLY A 124 -7.24 -0.98 20.13
C GLY A 124 -7.49 -2.40 19.67
N ALA A 125 -7.95 -2.59 18.43
CA ALA A 125 -8.15 -3.92 17.84
C ALA A 125 -6.84 -4.70 17.72
N VAL A 126 -5.77 -4.06 17.23
CA VAL A 126 -4.43 -4.66 17.12
C VAL A 126 -3.87 -5.04 18.50
N ALA A 127 -4.01 -4.15 19.49
CA ALA A 127 -3.58 -4.43 20.86
C ALA A 127 -4.36 -5.61 21.47
N TRP A 128 -5.67 -5.68 21.25
CA TRP A 128 -6.52 -6.78 21.69
C TRP A 128 -6.08 -8.11 21.06
N ILE A 129 -5.89 -8.14 19.73
CA ILE A 129 -5.43 -9.34 19.02
C ILE A 129 -4.05 -9.76 19.52
N GLY A 130 -3.11 -8.81 19.69
CA GLY A 130 -1.78 -9.09 20.20
C GLY A 130 -1.81 -9.69 21.62
N PHE A 131 -2.69 -9.19 22.48
CA PHE A 131 -2.89 -9.74 23.82
C PHE A 131 -3.44 -11.19 23.75
N GLN A 132 -4.44 -11.44 22.89
CA GLN A 132 -5.00 -12.79 22.70
C GLN A 132 -3.96 -13.77 22.18
N VAL A 133 -3.17 -13.37 21.17
CA VAL A 133 -2.11 -14.21 20.61
C VAL A 133 -1.07 -14.55 21.68
N LYS A 134 -0.63 -13.55 22.47
CA LYS A 134 0.33 -13.77 23.54
C LYS A 134 -0.18 -14.69 24.65
N SER A 135 -1.47 -14.62 24.98
CA SER A 135 -2.08 -15.40 26.06
C SER A 135 -2.49 -16.81 25.65
N SER A 136 -2.85 -17.01 24.36
CA SER A 136 -3.43 -18.27 23.89
C SER A 136 -2.46 -19.15 23.09
N VAL A 137 -1.34 -18.58 22.61
CA VAL A 137 -0.38 -19.32 21.79
C VAL A 137 0.81 -19.76 22.61
N THR A 138 1.03 -21.07 22.68
CA THR A 138 2.28 -21.64 23.20
C THR A 138 3.34 -21.57 22.09
N TRP A 139 4.30 -20.66 22.26
CA TRP A 139 5.38 -20.48 21.29
C TRP A 139 6.34 -21.68 21.38
N ALA A 140 6.32 -22.55 20.35
CA ALA A 140 7.31 -23.59 20.21
C ALA A 140 8.62 -22.96 19.73
N SER A 141 9.68 -23.08 20.53
CA SER A 141 11.02 -22.68 20.10
C SER A 141 11.55 -23.70 19.10
N VAL A 142 11.50 -23.37 17.82
CA VAL A 142 12.13 -24.18 16.76
C VAL A 142 13.61 -23.84 16.74
N LYS A 143 14.44 -24.78 17.18
CA LYS A 143 15.92 -24.61 17.27
C LYS A 143 16.59 -24.48 15.91
N THR A 144 16.02 -25.04 14.87
CA THR A 144 16.54 -24.97 13.49
C THR A 144 15.40 -24.70 12.55
N LEU A 145 15.37 -23.50 11.96
CA LEU A 145 14.51 -23.23 10.83
C LEU A 145 15.00 -24.05 9.63
N PRO A 146 14.11 -24.65 8.84
CA PRO A 146 14.53 -25.27 7.60
C PRO A 146 15.22 -24.21 6.72
N PRO A 147 16.21 -24.61 5.90
CA PRO A 147 16.88 -23.66 5.03
C PRO A 147 15.85 -22.98 4.13
N VAL A 148 15.92 -21.65 4.08
CA VAL A 148 15.05 -20.85 3.24
C VAL A 148 15.42 -21.14 1.79
N HIS A 149 14.56 -21.84 1.08
CA HIS A 149 14.70 -22.06 -0.36
C HIS A 149 13.89 -21.01 -1.10
N SER A 150 14.58 -20.18 -1.88
CA SER A 150 13.91 -19.32 -2.85
C SER A 150 13.30 -20.23 -3.93
N ASN A 151 11.97 -20.24 -4.01
CA ASN A 151 11.25 -21.15 -4.89
C ASN A 151 10.31 -20.48 -5.94
N PRO A 152 10.66 -19.32 -6.54
CA PRO A 152 9.82 -18.70 -7.57
C PRO A 152 9.63 -19.59 -8.78
N ARG A 153 10.64 -20.42 -9.12
CA ARG A 153 10.57 -21.38 -10.23
C ARG A 153 9.56 -22.49 -9.95
N GLU A 154 9.55 -23.03 -8.74
CA GLU A 154 8.59 -24.09 -8.34
C GLU A 154 7.17 -23.55 -8.34
N ILE A 155 6.94 -22.34 -7.85
CA ILE A 155 5.65 -21.66 -7.88
C ILE A 155 5.21 -21.44 -9.34
N GLY A 156 6.11 -20.97 -10.21
CA GLY A 156 5.82 -20.77 -11.63
C GLY A 156 5.45 -22.08 -12.34
N VAL A 157 6.14 -23.18 -12.04
CA VAL A 157 5.81 -24.51 -12.59
C VAL A 157 4.46 -24.99 -12.06
N ALA A 158 4.16 -24.79 -10.78
CA ALA A 158 2.87 -25.17 -10.19
C ALA A 158 1.69 -24.41 -10.81
N PHE A 159 1.86 -23.15 -11.21
CA PHE A 159 0.84 -22.39 -11.94
C PHE A 159 0.56 -22.91 -13.36
N LEU A 160 1.52 -23.61 -13.97
CA LEU A 160 1.37 -24.18 -15.32
C LEU A 160 0.96 -25.66 -15.30
N ALA A 161 1.04 -26.33 -14.15
CA ALA A 161 0.68 -27.73 -14.00
C ALA A 161 -0.84 -27.93 -14.06
N ALA A 162 -1.29 -28.79 -14.94
CA ALA A 162 -2.72 -29.04 -15.21
C ALA A 162 -3.48 -29.63 -14.02
N ASP A 163 -2.78 -30.31 -13.12
CA ASP A 163 -3.32 -30.95 -11.92
C ASP A 163 -3.22 -30.10 -10.64
N GLN A 164 -2.72 -28.83 -10.75
CA GLN A 164 -2.51 -27.98 -9.61
C GLN A 164 -3.28 -26.65 -9.75
N TYR A 165 -2.60 -25.57 -10.17
CA TYR A 165 -3.14 -24.21 -10.11
C TYR A 165 -3.38 -23.56 -11.48
N VAL A 166 -3.31 -24.31 -12.58
CA VAL A 166 -3.49 -23.76 -13.94
C VAL A 166 -4.82 -23.03 -14.11
N VAL A 167 -5.91 -23.57 -13.55
CA VAL A 167 -7.24 -22.95 -13.63
C VAL A 167 -7.27 -21.59 -12.91
N ALA A 168 -6.63 -21.49 -11.76
CA ALA A 168 -6.55 -20.22 -11.01
C ALA A 168 -5.74 -19.17 -11.80
N PHE A 169 -4.64 -19.59 -12.45
CA PHE A 169 -3.83 -18.72 -13.30
C PHE A 169 -4.61 -18.24 -14.53
N GLU A 170 -5.36 -19.12 -15.17
CA GLU A 170 -6.20 -18.80 -16.33
C GLU A 170 -7.34 -17.84 -15.95
N LEU A 171 -8.01 -18.05 -14.80
CA LEU A 171 -9.03 -17.14 -14.29
C LEU A 171 -8.46 -15.75 -13.96
N ALA A 172 -7.24 -15.68 -13.44
CA ALA A 172 -6.56 -14.41 -13.19
C ALA A 172 -6.30 -13.64 -14.50
N ALA A 173 -5.91 -14.33 -15.57
CA ALA A 173 -5.73 -13.73 -16.89
C ALA A 173 -7.04 -13.19 -17.48
N VAL A 174 -8.15 -13.92 -17.34
CA VAL A 174 -9.49 -13.47 -17.74
C VAL A 174 -9.89 -12.22 -16.91
N LEU A 175 -9.68 -12.24 -15.61
CA LEU A 175 -9.98 -11.10 -14.73
C LEU A 175 -9.19 -9.86 -15.14
N LEU A 176 -7.90 -10.01 -15.45
CA LEU A 176 -7.06 -8.91 -15.94
C LEU A 176 -7.61 -8.32 -17.26
N THR A 177 -8.02 -9.18 -18.20
CA THR A 177 -8.62 -8.74 -19.48
C THR A 177 -9.92 -7.97 -19.25
N VAL A 178 -10.79 -8.48 -18.40
CA VAL A 178 -12.06 -7.81 -18.05
C VAL A 178 -11.80 -6.46 -17.39
N ALA A 179 -10.84 -6.37 -16.47
CA ALA A 179 -10.46 -5.11 -15.82
C ALA A 179 -9.94 -4.09 -16.84
N LEU A 180 -9.10 -4.52 -17.79
CA LEU A 180 -8.59 -3.66 -18.87
C LEU A 180 -9.71 -3.12 -19.75
N VAL A 181 -10.62 -4.00 -20.20
CA VAL A 181 -11.79 -3.60 -21.03
C VAL A 181 -12.68 -2.62 -20.26
N ALA A 182 -12.95 -2.89 -18.99
CA ALA A 182 -13.76 -2.00 -18.14
C ALA A 182 -13.10 -0.62 -17.98
N ALA A 183 -11.80 -0.56 -17.75
CA ALA A 183 -11.04 0.69 -17.62
C ALA A 183 -11.10 1.53 -18.89
N VAL A 184 -10.89 0.91 -20.06
CA VAL A 184 -10.98 1.57 -21.38
C VAL A 184 -12.40 2.05 -21.65
N TYR A 185 -13.42 1.26 -21.32
CA TYR A 185 -14.82 1.64 -21.52
C TYR A 185 -15.20 2.87 -20.69
N ILE A 186 -14.79 2.92 -19.42
CA ILE A 186 -15.03 4.07 -18.53
C ILE A 186 -14.30 5.31 -19.03
N ALA A 187 -13.06 5.18 -19.47
CA ALA A 187 -12.28 6.30 -19.99
C ALA A 187 -12.91 6.90 -21.26
N ARG A 188 -13.34 6.07 -22.19
CA ARG A 188 -13.98 6.49 -23.46
C ARG A 188 -15.31 7.22 -23.27
N ARG A 189 -16.10 6.83 -22.27
CA ARG A 189 -17.43 7.44 -22.03
C ARG A 189 -17.35 8.93 -21.71
N ARG A 190 -16.23 9.41 -21.19
CA ARG A 190 -16.02 10.81 -20.83
C ARG A 190 -15.77 11.71 -22.04
N GLU A 191 -15.14 11.21 -23.11
CA GLU A 191 -14.87 11.97 -24.33
C GLU A 191 -16.15 12.25 -25.14
N SER A 192 -17.07 11.31 -25.24
CA SER A 192 -18.32 11.48 -26.00
C SER A 192 -19.23 12.57 -25.43
N HIS A 193 -19.14 12.86 -24.13
CA HIS A 193 -19.90 13.98 -23.53
C HIS A 193 -19.31 15.35 -23.87
N LEU A 194 -17.99 15.46 -23.97
CA LEU A 194 -17.31 16.71 -24.32
C LEU A 194 -17.44 17.04 -25.80
N GLU A 195 -17.45 16.04 -26.68
CA GLU A 195 -17.70 16.22 -28.11
C GLU A 195 -19.13 16.62 -28.38
N GLY A 196 -20.10 16.16 -27.58
CA GLY A 196 -21.50 16.56 -27.67
C GLY A 196 -21.75 18.03 -27.28
N GLU A 197 -20.97 18.56 -26.32
CA GLU A 197 -21.06 19.96 -25.90
C GLU A 197 -20.31 20.92 -26.85
N MET A 198 -19.29 20.48 -27.53
CA MET A 198 -18.52 21.25 -28.52
C MET A 198 -19.06 21.12 -29.99
N GLY A 199 -20.17 20.45 -30.18
CA GLY A 199 -20.80 20.33 -31.49
C GLY A 199 -21.29 21.71 -32.05
N PRO A 200 -21.41 21.86 -33.40
CA PRO A 200 -21.58 23.13 -34.06
C PRO A 200 -22.88 23.90 -33.74
N GLY A 201 -23.68 23.42 -32.76
CA GLY A 201 -24.92 24.07 -32.31
C GLY A 201 -24.77 25.04 -31.14
N GLY A 202 -23.63 25.07 -30.42
CA GLY A 202 -23.45 25.91 -29.23
C GLY A 202 -23.04 27.37 -29.49
N ALA A 203 -22.70 27.75 -30.74
CA ALA A 203 -22.19 29.07 -31.07
C ALA A 203 -23.25 30.09 -31.52
N ALA A 204 -24.54 29.76 -31.51
CA ALA A 204 -25.59 30.60 -32.16
C ALA A 204 -26.57 31.31 -31.21
N SER A 205 -26.30 31.43 -29.88
CA SER A 205 -27.27 32.08 -28.98
C SER A 205 -26.79 33.29 -28.20
N THR A 206 -25.66 33.93 -28.58
CA THR A 206 -25.21 35.19 -27.94
C THR A 206 -25.12 36.35 -28.94
N GLY A 207 -26.20 36.58 -29.72
CA GLY A 207 -26.24 37.71 -30.63
C GLY A 207 -27.71 38.14 -30.90
N GLY A 208 -28.23 39.06 -30.07
CA GLY A 208 -29.50 39.71 -30.41
C GLY A 208 -30.29 40.17 -29.19
N GLY A 209 -30.09 41.43 -28.82
CA GLY A 209 -30.91 42.11 -27.82
C GLY A 209 -30.47 43.56 -27.68
N SER A 210 -30.90 44.41 -28.58
CA SER A 210 -30.89 45.87 -28.51
C SER A 210 -31.56 46.43 -27.27
#